data_1de328544f1851ff09897e475ad829ef
#
_entry.id   1de328544f1851ff09897e475ad829ef
#
_cell.length_a   1.000
_cell.length_b   1.000
_cell.length_c   1.000
_cell.angle_alpha   90.00
_cell.angle_beta   90.00
_cell.angle_gamma   90.00
#
_symmetry.space_group_name_H-M   'P 1'
#
loop_
_entity.id
_entity.type
_entity.pdbx_description
1 polymer ?
#
loop_
_entity_poly.entity_id
_entity_poly.type
_entity_poly.pdbx_seq_one_letter_code
_entity_poly.pdbx_strand_id
1 'polypeptide(L)'
;MDVQVAPHASFVELKRLQLGDTAKKHRLIVLFFVTAVAQHGTIEMVRRLELVYFDAGGGHRAAAGALREVMEREHRPFDIQPMNLQELLDSMDVFRQLTGLRLQDVYNLMLKKGWTLGSPQLMMGMHLVIRRFHRKQVRLLEAHWRECRPDLVVSLVPNFNRAIGESLRRAAPGTPLVTILTDIADYPPHFWIERQPQYFICGSDRAVEQARGMGHAADRVLRASGMILSPRFYEMAPLGVEERAAARRALGLDPATPVGLVLFGGQGAAVMLDIARRLPDRQLILICGHNQKLRGRLEKMTQLPRRAPVFIEGFTREIPRYMQLADYFIGKPGPGSISEAVFMRLPVIVNCNAWTLPQERYNAVWVREQGVGIVLDNFRQVRRAVDQLLEPATYAAFRTATERQQNRAVFEIPELLERVMGGTDVG
;
A
#
# COMPACT_ATOMS: atom_id res chain seq x y z
N MET A 1 -37.74 6.02 48.13
CA MET A 1 -37.74 4.93 47.10
C MET A 1 -36.41 5.00 46.38
N ASP A 2 -35.52 4.16 46.82
CA ASP A 2 -34.19 4.02 46.15
C ASP A 2 -34.37 3.24 44.85
N VAL A 3 -34.14 3.93 43.73
CA VAL A 3 -34.13 3.29 42.42
C VAL A 3 -32.78 2.60 42.28
N GLN A 4 -32.71 1.29 42.49
CA GLN A 4 -31.58 0.47 42.15
C GLN A 4 -31.48 0.40 40.60
N VAL A 5 -30.51 1.06 40.02
CA VAL A 5 -30.18 0.96 38.60
C VAL A 5 -29.24 -0.23 38.42
N ALA A 6 -29.63 -1.18 37.58
CA ALA A 6 -28.79 -2.32 37.26
C ALA A 6 -27.47 -1.89 36.59
N PRO A 7 -26.34 -2.56 36.84
CA PRO A 7 -25.01 -2.12 36.38
C PRO A 7 -24.75 -2.17 34.88
N HIS A 8 -25.76 -2.47 34.05
CA HIS A 8 -25.64 -2.60 32.58
C HIS A 8 -26.67 -1.76 31.79
N ALA A 9 -27.25 -0.72 32.37
CA ALA A 9 -28.19 0.12 31.65
C ALA A 9 -27.52 0.91 30.52
N SER A 10 -28.00 0.81 29.27
CA SER A 10 -27.50 1.59 28.15
C SER A 10 -27.93 3.05 28.20
N PHE A 11 -27.16 3.96 27.60
CA PHE A 11 -27.50 5.41 27.52
C PHE A 11 -28.89 5.67 26.91
N VAL A 12 -29.40 4.75 26.08
CA VAL A 12 -30.74 4.82 25.50
C VAL A 12 -31.83 4.53 26.54
N GLU A 13 -31.56 3.65 27.52
CA GLU A 13 -32.49 3.32 28.59
C GLU A 13 -32.59 4.46 29.60
N LEU A 14 -31.49 5.17 29.89
CA LEU A 14 -31.48 6.36 30.76
C LEU A 14 -32.30 7.53 30.17
N LYS A 15 -32.37 7.66 28.83
CA LYS A 15 -33.25 8.65 28.18
C LYS A 15 -34.74 8.33 28.30
N ARG A 16 -35.11 7.08 28.55
CA ARG A 16 -36.50 6.64 28.73
C ARG A 16 -37.05 6.79 30.15
N LEU A 17 -36.20 7.07 31.14
CA LEU A 17 -36.66 7.35 32.51
C LEU A 17 -37.42 8.68 32.53
N GLN A 18 -38.74 8.59 32.79
CA GLN A 18 -39.62 9.73 33.02
C GLN A 18 -39.39 10.28 34.43
N LEU A 19 -38.28 10.94 34.68
CA LEU A 19 -38.02 11.68 35.92
C LEU A 19 -38.46 13.12 35.72
N GLY A 20 -39.44 13.56 36.47
CA GLY A 20 -39.96 14.92 36.42
C GLY A 20 -39.03 16.02 36.97
N ASP A 21 -37.87 15.64 37.51
CA ASP A 21 -36.90 16.56 38.12
C ASP A 21 -35.62 16.59 37.27
N THR A 22 -35.39 17.71 36.61
CA THR A 22 -34.23 17.98 35.73
C THR A 22 -32.90 17.89 36.50
N ALA A 23 -32.86 18.26 37.77
CA ALA A 23 -31.67 18.22 38.61
C ALA A 23 -31.26 16.78 38.97
N LYS A 24 -32.24 15.89 39.22
CA LYS A 24 -32.00 14.46 39.44
C LYS A 24 -31.52 13.76 38.16
N LYS A 25 -32.07 14.16 37.03
CA LYS A 25 -31.66 13.63 35.72
C LYS A 25 -30.21 14.01 35.37
N HIS A 26 -29.81 15.25 35.65
CA HIS A 26 -28.41 15.69 35.48
C HIS A 26 -27.46 14.97 36.44
N ARG A 27 -27.82 14.79 37.72
CA ARG A 27 -27.00 14.04 38.68
C ARG A 27 -26.83 12.58 38.29
N LEU A 28 -27.88 11.91 37.80
CA LEU A 28 -27.78 10.51 37.33
C LEU A 28 -26.90 10.39 36.07
N ILE A 29 -27.01 11.33 35.13
CA ILE A 29 -26.17 11.35 33.94
C ILE A 29 -24.71 11.60 34.31
N VAL A 30 -24.41 12.54 35.18
CA VAL A 30 -23.06 12.80 35.70
C VAL A 30 -22.50 11.60 36.46
N LEU A 31 -23.32 10.98 37.34
CA LEU A 31 -22.90 9.78 38.08
C LEU A 31 -22.64 8.59 37.14
N PHE A 32 -23.45 8.40 36.09
CA PHE A 32 -23.25 7.39 35.09
C PHE A 32 -21.96 7.62 34.30
N PHE A 33 -21.67 8.87 33.87
CA PHE A 33 -20.41 9.23 33.24
C PHE A 33 -19.21 9.01 34.16
N VAL A 34 -19.30 9.44 35.43
CA VAL A 34 -18.23 9.27 36.42
C VAL A 34 -17.98 7.76 36.70
N THR A 35 -19.05 6.96 36.81
CA THR A 35 -18.91 5.51 37.06
C THR A 35 -18.44 4.75 35.81
N ALA A 36 -18.89 5.16 34.65
CA ALA A 36 -18.41 4.60 33.37
C ALA A 36 -16.92 4.93 33.14
N VAL A 37 -16.48 6.15 33.45
CA VAL A 37 -15.06 6.54 33.41
C VAL A 37 -14.25 5.79 34.48
N ALA A 38 -14.79 5.56 35.67
CA ALA A 38 -14.10 4.81 36.72
C ALA A 38 -14.00 3.29 36.44
N GLN A 39 -14.95 2.74 35.71
CA GLN A 39 -14.99 1.30 35.39
C GLN A 39 -14.26 0.94 34.06
N HIS A 40 -14.08 1.89 33.13
CA HIS A 40 -13.55 1.62 31.79
C HIS A 40 -12.20 2.29 31.53
N GLY A 41 -11.52 2.83 32.56
CA GLY A 41 -10.21 3.49 32.36
C GLY A 41 -10.24 4.48 31.19
N THR A 42 -9.76 5.69 31.35
CA THR A 42 -9.64 6.78 30.37
C THR A 42 -10.53 6.64 29.12
N ILE A 43 -11.50 7.54 28.95
CA ILE A 43 -12.18 7.71 27.67
C ILE A 43 -11.08 8.09 26.67
N GLU A 44 -10.60 7.14 25.88
CA GLU A 44 -9.72 7.46 24.77
C GLU A 44 -10.49 8.37 23.82
N MET A 45 -10.05 9.61 23.72
CA MET A 45 -10.65 10.57 22.79
C MET A 45 -10.36 10.07 21.37
N VAL A 46 -11.43 9.79 20.62
CA VAL A 46 -11.32 9.42 19.20
C VAL A 46 -10.71 10.60 18.46
N ARG A 47 -9.53 10.39 17.86
CA ARG A 47 -8.76 11.41 17.13
C ARG A 47 -9.13 11.41 15.66
N ARG A 48 -9.36 12.57 15.08
CA ARG A 48 -9.64 12.71 13.64
C ARG A 48 -8.37 12.58 12.83
N LEU A 49 -8.28 11.50 12.05
CA LEU A 49 -7.15 11.18 11.18
C LEU A 49 -7.53 11.40 9.71
N GLU A 50 -6.87 12.34 9.04
CA GLU A 50 -6.98 12.51 7.59
C GLU A 50 -5.95 11.62 6.89
N LEU A 51 -6.43 10.61 6.16
CA LEU A 51 -5.61 9.65 5.42
C LEU A 51 -5.52 10.06 3.95
N VAL A 52 -4.42 10.73 3.59
CA VAL A 52 -4.20 11.29 2.25
C VAL A 52 -3.62 10.24 1.30
N TYR A 53 -4.30 9.99 0.19
CA TYR A 53 -3.85 9.03 -0.82
C TYR A 53 -4.11 9.52 -2.25
N PHE A 54 -3.52 8.81 -3.24
CA PHE A 54 -3.81 8.94 -4.65
C PHE A 54 -4.46 7.69 -5.22
N ASP A 55 -5.33 7.87 -6.20
CA ASP A 55 -5.88 6.77 -7.01
C ASP A 55 -5.08 6.55 -8.31
N ALA A 56 -3.76 6.73 -8.24
CA ALA A 56 -2.84 6.50 -9.35
C ALA A 56 -2.12 5.15 -9.18
N GLY A 57 -2.18 4.29 -10.19
CA GLY A 57 -1.50 2.99 -10.20
C GLY A 57 -2.05 1.94 -9.23
N GLY A 58 -2.99 2.27 -8.35
CA GLY A 58 -3.67 1.36 -7.42
C GLY A 58 -2.91 1.04 -6.13
N GLY A 59 -1.58 1.21 -6.05
CA GLY A 59 -0.78 0.87 -4.86
C GLY A 59 -1.10 1.73 -3.64
N HIS A 60 -1.14 3.04 -3.80
CA HIS A 60 -1.43 3.97 -2.71
C HIS A 60 -2.85 3.79 -2.15
N ARG A 61 -3.85 3.60 -3.03
CA ARG A 61 -5.23 3.31 -2.62
C ARG A 61 -5.34 1.97 -1.89
N ALA A 62 -4.64 0.94 -2.37
CA ALA A 62 -4.62 -0.36 -1.71
C ALA A 62 -4.00 -0.29 -0.31
N ALA A 63 -2.88 0.45 -0.16
CA ALA A 63 -2.23 0.67 1.12
C ALA A 63 -3.14 1.46 2.09
N ALA A 64 -3.77 2.55 1.63
CA ALA A 64 -4.73 3.32 2.43
C ALA A 64 -5.92 2.45 2.89
N GLY A 65 -6.48 1.64 1.96
CA GLY A 65 -7.58 0.74 2.28
C GLY A 65 -7.20 -0.34 3.28
N ALA A 66 -6.02 -0.95 3.14
CA ALA A 66 -5.52 -1.97 4.05
C ALA A 66 -5.28 -1.41 5.46
N LEU A 67 -4.66 -0.23 5.55
CA LEU A 67 -4.41 0.44 6.83
C LEU A 67 -5.73 0.79 7.54
N ARG A 68 -6.68 1.38 6.81
CA ARG A 68 -8.00 1.70 7.35
C ARG A 68 -8.72 0.44 7.84
N GLU A 69 -8.75 -0.64 7.05
CA GLU A 69 -9.38 -1.91 7.40
C GLU A 69 -8.84 -2.47 8.72
N VAL A 70 -7.50 -2.45 8.92
CA VAL A 70 -6.88 -2.93 10.17
C VAL A 70 -7.25 -2.03 11.34
N MET A 71 -7.15 -0.70 11.17
CA MET A 71 -7.44 0.25 12.25
C MET A 71 -8.91 0.18 12.71
N GLU A 72 -9.86 0.06 11.75
CA GLU A 72 -11.28 -0.12 12.04
C GLU A 72 -11.55 -1.47 12.75
N ARG A 73 -10.92 -2.56 12.29
CA ARG A 73 -11.06 -3.90 12.87
C ARG A 73 -10.48 -4.01 14.29
N GLU A 74 -9.37 -3.35 14.53
CA GLU A 74 -8.71 -3.32 15.84
C GLU A 74 -9.30 -2.25 16.78
N HIS A 75 -10.34 -1.54 16.35
CA HIS A 75 -10.99 -0.47 17.10
C HIS A 75 -9.99 0.59 17.61
N ARG A 76 -9.02 0.95 16.74
CA ARG A 76 -8.03 1.97 17.09
C ARG A 76 -8.72 3.33 17.31
N PRO A 77 -8.22 4.20 18.20
CA PRO A 77 -8.89 5.43 18.62
C PRO A 77 -8.82 6.54 17.56
N PHE A 78 -9.10 6.20 16.30
CA PHE A 78 -9.07 7.11 15.17
C PHE A 78 -10.40 7.14 14.40
N ASP A 79 -10.93 8.35 14.19
CA ASP A 79 -11.95 8.62 13.16
C ASP A 79 -11.24 8.87 11.83
N ILE A 80 -11.18 7.86 10.96
CA ILE A 80 -10.37 7.86 9.75
C ILE A 80 -11.16 8.46 8.59
N GLN A 81 -10.69 9.60 8.10
CA GLN A 81 -11.25 10.29 6.94
C GLN A 81 -10.32 10.09 5.73
N PRO A 82 -10.71 9.25 4.74
CA PRO A 82 -9.91 9.06 3.54
C PRO A 82 -10.03 10.26 2.61
N MET A 83 -8.91 10.89 2.29
CA MET A 83 -8.84 12.04 1.39
C MET A 83 -8.10 11.68 0.11
N ASN A 84 -8.81 11.68 -1.02
CA ASN A 84 -8.18 11.59 -2.33
C ASN A 84 -7.61 12.96 -2.73
N LEU A 85 -6.30 13.13 -2.62
CA LEU A 85 -5.63 14.40 -2.93
C LEU A 85 -5.86 14.85 -4.38
N GLN A 86 -6.03 13.92 -5.31
CA GLN A 86 -6.31 14.24 -6.71
C GLN A 86 -7.64 14.99 -6.87
N GLU A 87 -8.69 14.57 -6.18
CA GLU A 87 -10.00 15.21 -6.25
C GLU A 87 -9.97 16.65 -5.73
N LEU A 88 -9.23 16.88 -4.63
CA LEU A 88 -9.02 18.23 -4.10
C LEU A 88 -8.25 19.11 -5.09
N LEU A 89 -7.24 18.55 -5.76
CA LEU A 89 -6.42 19.29 -6.73
C LEU A 89 -7.02 19.37 -8.13
N ASP A 90 -8.08 18.64 -8.44
CA ASP A 90 -8.75 18.64 -9.77
C ASP A 90 -9.23 20.05 -10.20
N SER A 91 -9.59 20.90 -9.24
CA SER A 91 -9.94 22.30 -9.51
C SER A 91 -8.77 23.13 -10.07
N MET A 92 -7.54 22.61 -9.95
CA MET A 92 -6.32 23.26 -10.43
C MET A 92 -5.70 22.61 -11.66
N ASP A 93 -6.30 21.52 -12.16
CA ASP A 93 -5.71 20.80 -13.28
C ASP A 93 -5.78 21.65 -14.55
N VAL A 94 -4.76 22.52 -14.70
CA VAL A 94 -4.57 23.38 -15.88
C VAL A 94 -4.49 22.53 -17.15
N PHE A 95 -3.91 21.34 -17.05
CA PHE A 95 -3.84 20.41 -18.17
C PHE A 95 -5.24 19.95 -18.57
N ARG A 96 -6.13 19.68 -17.61
CA ARG A 96 -7.54 19.37 -17.86
C ARG A 96 -8.29 20.57 -18.44
N GLN A 97 -8.02 21.78 -17.93
CA GLN A 97 -8.65 23.01 -18.46
C GLN A 97 -8.25 23.30 -19.91
N LEU A 98 -6.99 22.96 -20.28
CA LEU A 98 -6.47 23.19 -21.63
C LEU A 98 -6.72 22.03 -22.59
N THR A 99 -6.73 20.79 -22.13
CA THR A 99 -6.75 19.59 -22.97
C THR A 99 -7.98 18.71 -22.78
N GLY A 100 -8.80 18.98 -21.75
CA GLY A 100 -9.91 18.10 -21.32
C GLY A 100 -9.49 16.82 -20.63
N LEU A 101 -8.17 16.51 -20.56
CA LEU A 101 -7.63 15.29 -19.99
C LEU A 101 -7.01 15.58 -18.61
N ARG A 102 -7.20 14.68 -17.64
CA ARG A 102 -6.50 14.74 -16.34
C ARG A 102 -5.06 14.30 -16.50
N LEU A 103 -4.12 14.96 -15.84
CA LEU A 103 -2.71 14.55 -15.84
C LEU A 103 -2.53 13.10 -15.38
N GLN A 104 -3.35 12.67 -14.43
CA GLN A 104 -3.42 11.28 -13.96
C GLN A 104 -3.83 10.30 -15.06
N ASP A 105 -4.81 10.66 -15.90
CA ASP A 105 -5.28 9.80 -16.99
C ASP A 105 -4.19 9.62 -18.05
N VAL A 106 -3.41 10.66 -18.31
CA VAL A 106 -2.23 10.60 -19.18
C VAL A 106 -1.16 9.70 -18.56
N TYR A 107 -0.87 9.84 -17.28
CA TYR A 107 0.08 8.97 -16.57
C TYR A 107 -0.38 7.51 -16.58
N ASN A 108 -1.64 7.24 -16.24
CA ASN A 108 -2.22 5.90 -16.28
C ASN A 108 -2.24 5.32 -17.70
N LEU A 109 -2.53 6.14 -18.71
CA LEU A 109 -2.47 5.73 -20.12
C LEU A 109 -1.05 5.36 -20.55
N MET A 110 -0.05 6.14 -20.13
CA MET A 110 1.36 5.84 -20.39
C MET A 110 1.79 4.52 -19.73
N LEU A 111 1.41 4.30 -18.46
CA LEU A 111 1.64 3.03 -17.78
C LEU A 111 0.96 1.87 -18.51
N LYS A 112 -0.29 2.03 -18.94
CA LYS A 112 -1.06 1.03 -19.68
C LYS A 112 -0.46 0.70 -21.03
N LYS A 113 0.12 1.68 -21.74
CA LYS A 113 0.79 1.51 -23.03
C LYS A 113 2.25 1.08 -22.89
N GLY A 114 2.82 1.09 -21.66
CA GLY A 114 4.24 0.80 -21.44
C GLY A 114 5.18 1.88 -21.99
N TRP A 115 4.70 3.11 -22.17
CA TRP A 115 5.48 4.23 -22.68
C TRP A 115 6.25 4.91 -21.53
N THR A 116 7.18 4.17 -20.94
CA THR A 116 7.97 4.63 -19.79
C THR A 116 9.38 5.11 -20.20
N LEU A 117 9.76 4.98 -21.47
CA LEU A 117 10.99 5.59 -22.00
C LEU A 117 10.85 7.12 -21.93
N GLY A 118 11.84 7.78 -21.31
CA GLY A 118 11.74 9.23 -21.04
C GLY A 118 10.98 9.58 -19.77
N SER A 119 10.57 8.60 -18.96
CA SER A 119 9.92 8.84 -17.66
C SER A 119 10.71 9.74 -16.71
N PRO A 120 12.07 9.76 -16.67
CA PRO A 120 12.83 10.74 -15.89
C PRO A 120 12.57 12.17 -16.32
N GLN A 121 12.53 12.44 -17.63
CA GLN A 121 12.27 13.77 -18.20
C GLN A 121 10.83 14.22 -17.92
N LEU A 122 9.87 13.29 -18.07
CA LEU A 122 8.48 13.55 -17.73
C LEU A 122 8.32 13.86 -16.24
N MET A 123 9.00 13.11 -15.36
CA MET A 123 8.99 13.39 -13.91
C MET A 123 9.59 14.76 -13.61
N MET A 124 10.69 15.17 -14.26
CA MET A 124 11.24 16.52 -14.12
C MET A 124 10.20 17.57 -14.52
N GLY A 125 9.53 17.39 -15.66
CA GLY A 125 8.45 18.27 -16.12
C GLY A 125 7.29 18.33 -15.11
N MET A 126 6.87 17.19 -14.59
CA MET A 126 5.83 17.10 -13.56
C MET A 126 6.24 17.83 -12.27
N HIS A 127 7.47 17.64 -11.80
CA HIS A 127 7.99 18.35 -10.63
C HIS A 127 8.02 19.87 -10.86
N LEU A 128 8.40 20.33 -12.07
CA LEU A 128 8.35 21.75 -12.41
C LEU A 128 6.93 22.32 -12.34
N VAL A 129 5.95 21.59 -12.86
CA VAL A 129 4.53 21.95 -12.78
C VAL A 129 4.06 21.99 -11.32
N ILE A 130 4.35 20.95 -10.53
CA ILE A 130 4.01 20.91 -9.10
C ILE A 130 4.60 22.13 -8.37
N ARG A 131 5.88 22.45 -8.60
CA ARG A 131 6.54 23.63 -8.01
C ARG A 131 5.93 24.94 -8.47
N ARG A 132 5.58 25.07 -9.76
CA ARG A 132 4.97 26.30 -10.34
C ARG A 132 3.61 26.61 -9.70
N PHE A 133 2.84 25.56 -9.34
CA PHE A 133 1.52 25.69 -8.74
C PHE A 133 1.51 25.51 -7.22
N HIS A 134 2.67 25.40 -6.58
CA HIS A 134 2.81 25.14 -5.14
C HIS A 134 1.94 26.07 -4.27
N ARG A 135 1.97 27.39 -4.50
CA ARG A 135 1.17 28.34 -3.72
C ARG A 135 -0.33 28.11 -3.81
N LYS A 136 -0.82 27.63 -4.97
CA LYS A 136 -2.24 27.33 -5.16
C LYS A 136 -2.63 26.02 -4.46
N GLN A 137 -1.74 25.02 -4.52
CA GLN A 137 -1.90 23.76 -3.75
C GLN A 137 -1.99 24.03 -2.25
N VAL A 138 -1.06 24.84 -1.72
CA VAL A 138 -1.05 25.26 -0.31
C VAL A 138 -2.38 25.90 0.08
N ARG A 139 -2.91 26.84 -0.71
CA ARG A 139 -4.18 27.52 -0.39
C ARG A 139 -5.37 26.57 -0.34
N LEU A 140 -5.47 25.63 -1.30
CA LEU A 140 -6.57 24.65 -1.33
C LEU A 140 -6.49 23.69 -0.15
N LEU A 141 -5.31 23.16 0.13
CA LEU A 141 -5.09 22.32 1.29
C LEU A 141 -5.35 23.08 2.61
N GLU A 142 -4.92 24.34 2.70
CA GLU A 142 -5.17 25.18 3.86
C GLU A 142 -6.67 25.40 4.12
N ALA A 143 -7.47 25.60 3.08
CA ALA A 143 -8.93 25.71 3.17
C ALA A 143 -9.54 24.39 3.69
N HIS A 144 -9.08 23.25 3.14
CA HIS A 144 -9.50 21.92 3.58
C HIS A 144 -9.18 21.67 5.06
N TRP A 145 -7.93 21.96 5.51
CA TRP A 145 -7.53 21.76 6.91
C TRP A 145 -8.32 22.63 7.90
N ARG A 146 -8.70 23.86 7.50
CA ARG A 146 -9.55 24.72 8.33
C ARG A 146 -10.96 24.17 8.51
N GLU A 147 -11.48 23.49 7.51
CA GLU A 147 -12.82 22.88 7.52
C GLU A 147 -12.79 21.58 8.33
N CYS A 148 -11.88 20.64 7.99
CA CYS A 148 -11.88 19.32 8.60
C CYS A 148 -11.22 19.27 9.99
N ARG A 149 -10.30 20.19 10.32
CA ARG A 149 -9.59 20.27 11.62
C ARG A 149 -9.05 18.92 12.08
N PRO A 150 -8.09 18.33 11.37
CA PRO A 150 -7.56 17.02 11.73
C PRO A 150 -6.68 17.10 12.98
N ASP A 151 -6.73 16.05 13.81
CA ASP A 151 -5.78 15.83 14.90
C ASP A 151 -4.47 15.22 14.39
N LEU A 152 -4.53 14.49 13.26
CA LEU A 152 -3.41 13.82 12.63
C LEU A 152 -3.60 13.80 11.10
N VAL A 153 -2.55 14.12 10.36
CA VAL A 153 -2.53 13.93 8.90
C VAL A 153 -1.51 12.84 8.53
N VAL A 154 -2.00 11.81 7.86
CA VAL A 154 -1.17 10.69 7.36
C VAL A 154 -1.11 10.75 5.84
N SER A 155 0.07 10.95 5.28
CA SER A 155 0.31 11.04 3.84
C SER A 155 0.87 9.73 3.29
N LEU A 156 0.16 9.15 2.32
CA LEU A 156 0.59 8.02 1.50
C LEU A 156 0.88 8.47 0.05
N VAL A 157 1.19 9.75 -0.14
CA VAL A 157 1.41 10.31 -1.48
C VAL A 157 2.81 10.87 -1.64
N PRO A 158 3.48 10.63 -2.78
CA PRO A 158 4.74 11.29 -3.12
C PRO A 158 4.53 12.71 -3.66
N ASN A 159 5.59 13.49 -3.76
CA ASN A 159 5.70 14.80 -4.42
C ASN A 159 4.92 15.97 -3.79
N PHE A 160 3.89 15.74 -2.99
CA PHE A 160 3.01 16.78 -2.45
C PHE A 160 3.24 17.05 -0.96
N ASN A 161 4.12 16.28 -0.30
CA ASN A 161 4.36 16.39 1.14
C ASN A 161 4.80 17.80 1.57
N ARG A 162 5.53 18.53 0.71
CA ARG A 162 5.89 19.93 0.97
C ARG A 162 4.66 20.83 1.08
N ALA A 163 3.72 20.71 0.12
CA ALA A 163 2.50 21.51 0.14
C ALA A 163 1.57 21.12 1.30
N ILE A 164 1.45 19.82 1.59
CA ILE A 164 0.69 19.29 2.73
C ILE A 164 1.24 19.85 4.04
N GLY A 165 2.55 19.75 4.28
CA GLY A 165 3.15 20.24 5.52
C GLY A 165 3.10 21.76 5.66
N GLU A 166 3.33 22.53 4.58
CA GLU A 166 3.22 23.99 4.63
C GLU A 166 1.81 24.46 4.93
N SER A 167 0.81 23.90 4.24
CA SER A 167 -0.60 24.25 4.43
C SER A 167 -1.11 23.85 5.83
N LEU A 168 -0.71 22.68 6.32
CA LEU A 168 -1.09 22.20 7.64
C LEU A 168 -0.56 23.13 8.75
N ARG A 169 0.72 23.51 8.69
CA ARG A 169 1.30 24.46 9.65
C ARG A 169 0.58 25.81 9.69
N ARG A 170 -0.02 26.24 8.57
CA ARG A 170 -0.76 27.51 8.49
C ARG A 170 -2.19 27.39 9.02
N ALA A 171 -2.86 26.28 8.72
CA ALA A 171 -4.27 26.08 9.01
C ALA A 171 -4.52 25.46 10.39
N ALA A 172 -3.68 24.52 10.79
CA ALA A 172 -3.79 23.74 12.02
C ALA A 172 -2.39 23.57 12.65
N PRO A 173 -1.81 24.64 13.21
CA PRO A 173 -0.51 24.59 13.86
C PRO A 173 -0.55 23.60 15.04
N GLY A 174 0.45 22.72 15.12
CA GLY A 174 0.51 21.68 16.14
C GLY A 174 0.00 20.31 15.68
N THR A 175 -0.83 20.23 14.63
CA THR A 175 -1.23 18.94 14.06
C THR A 175 -0.03 18.24 13.43
N PRO A 176 0.30 17.01 13.85
CA PRO A 176 1.41 16.26 13.27
C PRO A 176 1.10 15.80 11.85
N LEU A 177 2.15 15.83 11.01
CA LEU A 177 2.17 15.21 9.68
C LEU A 177 3.02 13.96 9.74
N VAL A 178 2.47 12.82 9.35
CA VAL A 178 3.19 11.56 9.18
C VAL A 178 3.19 11.20 7.69
N THR A 179 4.37 11.02 7.11
CA THR A 179 4.52 10.47 5.76
C THR A 179 4.90 9.00 5.85
N ILE A 180 4.06 8.13 5.32
CA ILE A 180 4.35 6.69 5.19
C ILE A 180 4.82 6.43 3.78
N LEU A 181 6.07 6.00 3.62
CA LEU A 181 6.61 5.66 2.31
C LEU A 181 5.99 4.35 1.84
N THR A 182 5.28 4.39 0.71
CA THR A 182 4.77 3.17 0.05
C THR A 182 5.71 2.66 -1.06
N ASP A 183 6.86 3.30 -1.23
CA ASP A 183 8.02 2.81 -1.97
C ASP A 183 9.12 2.34 -1.00
N ILE A 184 9.96 1.39 -1.43
CA ILE A 184 11.02 0.81 -0.58
C ILE A 184 12.07 1.88 -0.19
N ALA A 185 12.25 2.93 -1.02
CA ALA A 185 13.13 4.05 -0.73
C ALA A 185 12.69 5.33 -1.44
N ASP A 186 13.25 6.47 -1.04
CA ASP A 186 12.99 7.78 -1.63
C ASP A 186 13.82 7.98 -2.91
N TYR A 187 13.26 7.60 -4.05
CA TYR A 187 13.85 7.80 -5.37
C TYR A 187 12.81 8.33 -6.38
N PRO A 188 13.18 9.34 -7.18
CA PRO A 188 14.38 10.17 -7.02
C PRO A 188 14.36 10.95 -5.70
N PRO A 189 15.48 11.53 -5.26
CA PRO A 189 15.54 12.31 -4.02
C PRO A 189 14.43 13.35 -3.93
N HIS A 190 13.87 13.55 -2.75
CA HIS A 190 12.73 14.43 -2.45
C HIS A 190 11.41 14.00 -3.11
N PHE A 191 11.26 12.74 -3.47
CA PHE A 191 10.01 12.20 -3.96
C PHE A 191 9.01 12.02 -2.80
N TRP A 192 9.51 11.53 -1.66
CA TRP A 192 8.78 11.29 -0.41
C TRP A 192 9.20 12.20 0.73
N ILE A 193 10.53 12.37 0.89
CA ILE A 193 11.15 12.99 2.06
C ILE A 193 11.42 14.45 1.78
N GLU A 194 10.78 15.35 2.55
CA GLU A 194 10.95 16.78 2.46
C GLU A 194 11.65 17.34 3.73
N ARG A 195 12.49 18.36 3.58
CA ARG A 195 13.15 19.06 4.71
C ARG A 195 12.18 19.99 5.40
N GLN A 196 11.26 19.43 6.20
CA GLN A 196 10.28 20.16 6.99
C GLN A 196 9.91 19.36 8.25
N PRO A 197 9.31 19.99 9.27
CA PRO A 197 8.85 19.27 10.45
C PRO A 197 7.76 18.25 10.07
N GLN A 198 8.09 16.97 10.15
CA GLN A 198 7.16 15.85 9.93
C GLN A 198 7.75 14.56 10.50
N TYR A 199 6.90 13.56 10.66
CA TYR A 199 7.29 12.20 10.98
C TYR A 199 7.33 11.34 9.71
N PHE A 200 8.16 10.30 9.74
CA PHE A 200 8.24 9.30 8.68
C PHE A 200 8.02 7.92 9.25
N ILE A 201 7.25 7.10 8.53
CA ILE A 201 7.22 5.66 8.74
C ILE A 201 7.82 5.01 7.48
N CYS A 202 8.93 4.32 7.69
CA CYS A 202 9.78 3.76 6.66
C CYS A 202 9.70 2.24 6.69
N GLY A 203 9.36 1.59 5.58
CA GLY A 203 9.31 0.14 5.46
C GLY A 203 10.66 -0.51 5.14
N SER A 204 11.76 0.25 5.05
CA SER A 204 13.11 -0.24 4.78
C SER A 204 14.17 0.55 5.53
N ASP A 205 15.33 -0.06 5.78
CA ASP A 205 16.47 0.62 6.41
C ASP A 205 17.01 1.72 5.50
N ARG A 206 16.98 1.51 4.18
CA ARG A 206 17.39 2.52 3.20
C ARG A 206 16.57 3.81 3.30
N ALA A 207 15.26 3.71 3.45
CA ALA A 207 14.39 4.88 3.63
C ALA A 207 14.68 5.60 4.97
N VAL A 208 14.97 4.84 6.05
CA VAL A 208 15.40 5.40 7.34
C VAL A 208 16.72 6.18 7.19
N GLU A 209 17.72 5.58 6.53
CA GLU A 209 19.01 6.24 6.25
C GLU A 209 18.83 7.53 5.45
N GLN A 210 17.97 7.50 4.41
CA GLN A 210 17.68 8.69 3.60
C GLN A 210 17.03 9.81 4.41
N ALA A 211 16.03 9.49 5.25
CA ALA A 211 15.38 10.47 6.11
C ALA A 211 16.36 11.08 7.12
N ARG A 212 17.15 10.25 7.80
CA ARG A 212 18.19 10.72 8.75
C ARG A 212 19.29 11.51 8.06
N GLY A 213 19.73 11.07 6.88
CA GLY A 213 20.72 11.78 6.06
C GLY A 213 20.25 13.15 5.58
N MET A 214 18.92 13.37 5.51
CA MET A 214 18.34 14.68 5.23
C MET A 214 18.21 15.59 6.47
N GLY A 215 18.63 15.13 7.64
CA GLY A 215 18.66 15.88 8.89
C GLY A 215 17.42 15.71 9.77
N HIS A 216 16.57 14.70 9.51
CA HIS A 216 15.45 14.40 10.41
C HIS A 216 15.95 13.70 11.68
N ALA A 217 15.43 14.12 12.82
CA ALA A 217 15.76 13.56 14.13
C ALA A 217 15.31 12.09 14.23
N ALA A 218 16.02 11.29 15.02
CA ALA A 218 15.80 9.84 15.10
C ALA A 218 14.41 9.47 15.63
N ASP A 219 13.86 10.26 16.53
CA ASP A 219 12.52 10.12 17.11
C ASP A 219 11.38 10.42 16.11
N ARG A 220 11.71 11.10 15.01
CA ARG A 220 10.78 11.41 13.92
C ARG A 220 10.86 10.45 12.74
N VAL A 221 11.78 9.49 12.76
CA VAL A 221 11.98 8.50 11.69
C VAL A 221 11.74 7.11 12.24
N LEU A 222 10.52 6.65 12.07
CA LEU A 222 10.03 5.38 12.62
C LEU A 222 10.21 4.25 11.60
N ARG A 223 10.62 3.08 12.06
CA ARG A 223 10.81 1.89 11.22
C ARG A 223 9.61 0.95 11.37
N ALA A 224 8.98 0.56 10.26
CA ALA A 224 8.04 -0.54 10.18
C ALA A 224 8.70 -1.73 9.48
N SER A 225 8.26 -2.94 9.75
CA SER A 225 8.91 -4.18 9.28
C SER A 225 8.86 -4.40 7.76
N GLY A 226 8.11 -3.58 7.01
CA GLY A 226 8.01 -3.70 5.55
C GLY A 226 7.02 -2.71 4.92
N MET A 227 6.52 -3.07 3.74
CA MET A 227 5.47 -2.33 3.04
C MET A 227 4.08 -2.72 3.56
N ILE A 228 3.10 -1.82 3.44
CA ILE A 228 1.71 -2.12 3.79
C ILE A 228 1.15 -3.17 2.85
N LEU A 229 0.79 -4.34 3.39
CA LEU A 229 0.12 -5.41 2.68
C LEU A 229 -1.35 -5.49 3.09
N SER A 230 -2.21 -6.01 2.20
CA SER A 230 -3.60 -6.30 2.55
C SER A 230 -3.67 -7.30 3.72
N PRO A 231 -4.58 -7.12 4.70
CA PRO A 231 -4.80 -8.09 5.78
C PRO A 231 -5.06 -9.52 5.31
N ARG A 232 -5.61 -9.69 4.12
CA ARG A 232 -5.88 -11.00 3.49
C ARG A 232 -4.64 -11.88 3.35
N PHE A 233 -3.44 -11.29 3.23
CA PHE A 233 -2.20 -12.07 3.18
C PHE A 233 -1.88 -12.75 4.52
N TYR A 234 -2.32 -12.18 5.61
CA TYR A 234 -2.08 -12.68 6.98
C TYR A 234 -3.17 -13.65 7.46
N GLU A 235 -4.37 -13.53 6.87
CA GLU A 235 -5.55 -14.33 7.26
C GLU A 235 -5.58 -15.71 6.62
N MET A 236 -4.80 -15.91 5.55
CA MET A 236 -4.79 -17.19 4.86
C MET A 236 -3.99 -18.23 5.64
N ALA A 237 -4.65 -19.32 6.02
CA ALA A 237 -3.94 -20.49 6.51
C ALA A 237 -3.05 -21.08 5.41
N PRO A 238 -1.82 -21.51 5.74
CA PRO A 238 -1.01 -22.25 4.79
C PRO A 238 -1.74 -23.51 4.31
N LEU A 239 -1.75 -23.73 2.99
CA LEU A 239 -2.34 -24.94 2.42
C LEU A 239 -1.47 -26.15 2.76
N GLY A 240 -2.10 -27.23 3.19
CA GLY A 240 -1.46 -28.54 3.29
C GLY A 240 -1.03 -29.05 1.91
N VAL A 241 -0.13 -30.04 1.89
CA VAL A 241 0.42 -30.59 0.62
C VAL A 241 -0.71 -31.09 -0.30
N GLU A 242 -1.65 -31.86 0.23
CA GLU A 242 -2.77 -32.41 -0.54
C GLU A 242 -3.76 -31.34 -0.98
N GLU A 243 -4.04 -30.35 -0.12
CA GLU A 243 -4.93 -29.23 -0.46
C GLU A 243 -4.34 -28.38 -1.60
N ARG A 244 -3.03 -28.10 -1.52
CA ARG A 244 -2.31 -27.37 -2.56
C ARG A 244 -2.31 -28.15 -3.88
N ALA A 245 -2.09 -29.48 -3.80
CA ALA A 245 -2.13 -30.36 -4.97
C ALA A 245 -3.53 -30.40 -5.59
N ALA A 246 -4.60 -30.54 -4.78
CA ALA A 246 -5.97 -30.51 -5.24
C ALA A 246 -6.34 -29.17 -5.89
N ALA A 247 -5.93 -28.04 -5.28
CA ALA A 247 -6.17 -26.71 -5.82
C ALA A 247 -5.44 -26.49 -7.16
N ARG A 248 -4.20 -26.99 -7.32
CA ARG A 248 -3.48 -26.95 -8.60
C ARG A 248 -4.22 -27.76 -9.67
N ARG A 249 -4.66 -28.99 -9.35
CA ARG A 249 -5.45 -29.82 -10.28
C ARG A 249 -6.75 -29.14 -10.71
N ALA A 250 -7.43 -28.45 -9.79
CA ALA A 250 -8.66 -27.70 -10.10
C ALA A 250 -8.41 -26.56 -11.12
N LEU A 251 -7.18 -26.03 -11.20
CA LEU A 251 -6.76 -25.05 -12.21
C LEU A 251 -6.20 -25.71 -13.47
N GLY A 252 -6.24 -27.02 -13.59
CA GLY A 252 -5.65 -27.77 -14.71
C GLY A 252 -4.11 -27.82 -14.68
N LEU A 253 -3.50 -27.59 -13.49
CA LEU A 253 -2.05 -27.62 -13.30
C LEU A 253 -1.62 -28.96 -12.70
N ASP A 254 -0.44 -29.44 -13.10
CA ASP A 254 0.19 -30.61 -12.49
C ASP A 254 0.74 -30.25 -11.09
N PRO A 255 0.33 -30.93 -10.04
CA PRO A 255 0.77 -30.62 -8.67
C PRO A 255 2.25 -30.89 -8.43
N ALA A 256 2.88 -31.80 -9.19
CA ALA A 256 4.28 -32.21 -9.00
C ALA A 256 5.28 -31.25 -9.67
N THR A 257 4.83 -30.43 -10.61
CA THR A 257 5.72 -29.55 -11.40
C THR A 257 5.67 -28.11 -10.87
N PRO A 258 6.81 -27.39 -10.81
CA PRO A 258 6.83 -26.00 -10.35
C PRO A 258 5.93 -25.07 -11.17
N VAL A 259 5.26 -24.14 -10.48
CA VAL A 259 4.30 -23.17 -11.04
C VAL A 259 4.82 -21.75 -10.85
N GLY A 260 4.92 -20.98 -11.93
CA GLY A 260 5.24 -19.56 -11.90
C GLY A 260 3.98 -18.70 -11.86
N LEU A 261 3.92 -17.72 -10.96
CA LEU A 261 2.91 -16.68 -10.97
C LEU A 261 3.42 -15.45 -11.73
N VAL A 262 2.69 -15.01 -12.75
CA VAL A 262 3.04 -13.82 -13.55
C VAL A 262 2.02 -12.73 -13.32
N LEU A 263 2.47 -11.61 -12.71
CA LEU A 263 1.61 -10.48 -12.36
C LEU A 263 2.31 -9.14 -12.61
N PHE A 264 1.66 -8.25 -13.37
CA PHE A 264 2.17 -6.91 -13.69
C PHE A 264 1.22 -5.79 -13.20
N GLY A 265 0.77 -5.94 -11.94
CA GLY A 265 -0.18 -5.03 -11.32
C GLY A 265 -1.60 -5.12 -11.89
N GLY A 266 -2.51 -4.26 -11.40
CA GLY A 266 -3.94 -4.35 -11.73
C GLY A 266 -4.30 -4.11 -13.20
N GLN A 267 -3.38 -3.58 -14.02
CA GLN A 267 -3.60 -3.34 -15.46
C GLN A 267 -2.95 -4.38 -16.36
N GLY A 268 -2.19 -5.32 -15.81
CA GLY A 268 -1.40 -6.26 -16.61
C GLY A 268 -0.42 -5.55 -17.56
N ALA A 269 0.35 -6.31 -18.32
CA ALA A 269 1.28 -5.76 -19.32
C ALA A 269 1.46 -6.68 -20.52
N ALA A 270 1.66 -6.11 -21.70
CA ALA A 270 1.83 -6.87 -22.95
C ALA A 270 3.01 -7.85 -22.89
N VAL A 271 4.03 -7.56 -22.08
CA VAL A 271 5.21 -8.43 -21.89
C VAL A 271 4.84 -9.81 -21.33
N MET A 272 3.68 -9.96 -20.68
CA MET A 272 3.20 -11.27 -20.21
C MET A 272 3.04 -12.29 -21.36
N LEU A 273 2.67 -11.82 -22.57
CA LEU A 273 2.63 -12.68 -23.75
C LEU A 273 4.01 -13.21 -24.13
N ASP A 274 5.03 -12.35 -24.05
CA ASP A 274 6.41 -12.73 -24.40
C ASP A 274 7.00 -13.67 -23.35
N ILE A 275 6.70 -13.45 -22.07
CA ILE A 275 7.07 -14.35 -20.97
C ILE A 275 6.44 -15.73 -21.20
N ALA A 276 5.15 -15.79 -21.45
CA ALA A 276 4.44 -17.05 -21.66
C ALA A 276 4.92 -17.81 -22.91
N ARG A 277 5.30 -17.11 -23.99
CA ARG A 277 5.89 -17.71 -25.20
C ARG A 277 7.29 -18.27 -24.96
N ARG A 278 8.08 -17.62 -24.09
CA ARG A 278 9.45 -18.02 -23.77
C ARG A 278 9.52 -19.17 -22.77
N LEU A 279 8.41 -19.45 -22.09
CA LEU A 279 8.26 -20.51 -21.10
C LEU A 279 7.19 -21.54 -21.54
N PRO A 280 7.31 -22.18 -22.74
CA PRO A 280 6.29 -23.07 -23.27
C PRO A 280 6.19 -24.40 -22.51
N ASP A 281 7.23 -24.77 -21.78
CA ASP A 281 7.39 -25.98 -20.99
C ASP A 281 7.30 -25.73 -19.46
N ARG A 282 6.93 -24.53 -19.05
CA ARG A 282 6.71 -24.17 -17.63
C ARG A 282 5.25 -23.89 -17.37
N GLN A 283 4.76 -24.38 -16.25
CA GLN A 283 3.41 -24.07 -15.78
C GLN A 283 3.33 -22.64 -15.27
N LEU A 284 2.27 -21.92 -15.66
CA LEU A 284 2.11 -20.52 -15.31
C LEU A 284 0.68 -20.24 -14.85
N ILE A 285 0.56 -19.40 -13.83
CA ILE A 285 -0.65 -18.66 -13.48
C ILE A 285 -0.44 -17.23 -13.98
N LEU A 286 -1.26 -16.76 -14.92
CA LEU A 286 -1.16 -15.45 -15.55
C LEU A 286 -2.31 -14.57 -15.09
N ILE A 287 -2.04 -13.54 -14.27
CA ILE A 287 -3.07 -12.61 -13.77
C ILE A 287 -3.05 -11.33 -14.57
N CYS A 288 -4.07 -11.15 -15.42
CA CYS A 288 -4.18 -10.06 -16.39
C CYS A 288 -4.73 -8.76 -15.81
N GLY A 289 -5.29 -8.79 -14.60
CA GLY A 289 -5.98 -7.66 -14.02
C GLY A 289 -7.16 -7.21 -14.90
N HIS A 290 -7.37 -5.91 -15.00
CA HIS A 290 -8.46 -5.33 -15.80
C HIS A 290 -8.25 -5.38 -17.33
N ASN A 291 -7.14 -5.98 -17.81
CA ASN A 291 -6.79 -5.98 -19.22
C ASN A 291 -7.43 -7.13 -20.00
N GLN A 292 -8.70 -6.97 -20.37
CA GLN A 292 -9.46 -7.97 -21.14
C GLN A 292 -8.83 -8.27 -22.51
N LYS A 293 -8.20 -7.27 -23.17
CA LYS A 293 -7.52 -7.49 -24.45
C LYS A 293 -6.29 -8.41 -24.29
N LEU A 294 -5.54 -8.23 -23.21
CA LEU A 294 -4.40 -9.09 -22.87
C LEU A 294 -4.89 -10.52 -22.57
N ARG A 295 -5.95 -10.65 -21.76
CA ARG A 295 -6.58 -11.93 -21.42
C ARG A 295 -6.95 -12.69 -22.69
N GLY A 296 -7.72 -12.11 -23.59
CA GLY A 296 -8.13 -12.77 -24.83
C GLY A 296 -6.96 -13.13 -25.76
N ARG A 297 -5.86 -12.35 -25.75
CA ARG A 297 -4.64 -12.71 -26.49
C ARG A 297 -3.89 -13.90 -25.87
N LEU A 298 -3.85 -13.98 -24.56
CA LEU A 298 -3.26 -15.10 -23.82
C LEU A 298 -4.09 -16.38 -24.02
N GLU A 299 -5.42 -16.28 -23.90
CA GLU A 299 -6.34 -17.42 -24.16
C GLU A 299 -6.16 -17.97 -25.58
N LYS A 300 -6.07 -17.12 -26.61
CA LYS A 300 -5.77 -17.55 -27.98
C LYS A 300 -4.39 -18.22 -28.09
N MET A 301 -3.41 -17.73 -27.35
CA MET A 301 -2.07 -18.33 -27.36
C MET A 301 -2.05 -19.72 -26.71
N THR A 302 -2.90 -19.98 -25.71
CA THR A 302 -2.98 -21.32 -25.08
C THR A 302 -3.66 -22.38 -25.96
N GLN A 303 -4.36 -21.96 -27.04
CA GLN A 303 -4.87 -22.87 -28.06
C GLN A 303 -3.76 -23.44 -28.97
N LEU A 304 -2.59 -22.81 -28.97
CA LEU A 304 -1.42 -23.31 -29.66
C LEU A 304 -0.75 -24.43 -28.86
N PRO A 305 -0.06 -25.40 -29.51
CA PRO A 305 0.60 -26.48 -28.79
C PRO A 305 1.59 -25.96 -27.75
N ARG A 306 1.33 -26.25 -26.48
CA ARG A 306 2.23 -26.01 -25.36
C ARG A 306 2.58 -27.34 -24.69
N ARG A 307 3.78 -27.39 -24.08
CA ARG A 307 4.25 -28.56 -23.36
C ARG A 307 3.78 -28.57 -21.90
N ALA A 308 3.41 -27.41 -21.36
CA ALA A 308 2.95 -27.27 -19.99
C ALA A 308 1.67 -26.44 -19.91
N PRO A 309 0.76 -26.71 -18.96
CA PRO A 309 -0.50 -26.00 -18.79
C PRO A 309 -0.30 -24.57 -18.31
N VAL A 310 -1.31 -23.74 -18.57
CA VAL A 310 -1.36 -22.34 -18.16
C VAL A 310 -2.77 -22.02 -17.68
N PHE A 311 -2.89 -21.42 -16.50
CA PHE A 311 -4.11 -20.86 -16.01
C PHE A 311 -4.12 -19.33 -16.21
N ILE A 312 -5.22 -18.76 -16.68
CA ILE A 312 -5.34 -17.33 -16.98
C ILE A 312 -6.49 -16.74 -16.15
N GLU A 313 -6.15 -15.74 -15.35
CA GLU A 313 -7.12 -15.01 -14.52
C GLU A 313 -7.22 -13.54 -14.95
N GLY A 314 -8.39 -12.95 -14.77
CA GLY A 314 -8.64 -11.52 -14.94
C GLY A 314 -8.28 -10.71 -13.70
N PHE A 315 -9.13 -9.72 -13.38
CA PHE A 315 -9.02 -9.00 -12.11
C PHE A 315 -9.55 -9.88 -10.97
N THR A 316 -8.72 -10.03 -9.94
CA THR A 316 -9.07 -10.81 -8.76
C THR A 316 -8.57 -10.16 -7.48
N ARG A 317 -9.26 -10.41 -6.38
CA ARG A 317 -8.83 -10.08 -5.03
C ARG A 317 -8.13 -11.25 -4.32
N GLU A 318 -8.12 -12.42 -4.97
CA GLU A 318 -7.58 -13.68 -4.44
C GLU A 318 -6.09 -13.87 -4.77
N ILE A 319 -5.34 -12.76 -4.91
CA ILE A 319 -3.89 -12.79 -5.15
C ILE A 319 -3.16 -13.68 -4.14
N PRO A 320 -3.44 -13.60 -2.81
CA PRO A 320 -2.78 -14.46 -1.83
C PRO A 320 -2.96 -15.95 -2.13
N ARG A 321 -4.17 -16.38 -2.55
CA ARG A 321 -4.46 -17.77 -2.92
C ARG A 321 -3.61 -18.23 -4.09
N TYR A 322 -3.52 -17.43 -5.16
CA TYR A 322 -2.68 -17.78 -6.32
C TYR A 322 -1.21 -17.82 -5.95
N MET A 323 -0.75 -16.94 -5.05
CA MET A 323 0.61 -16.98 -4.54
C MET A 323 0.91 -18.25 -3.73
N GLN A 324 -0.05 -18.78 -2.96
CA GLN A 324 0.12 -20.07 -2.28
C GLN A 324 0.27 -21.25 -3.27
N LEU A 325 -0.33 -21.15 -4.45
CA LEU A 325 -0.24 -22.18 -5.49
C LEU A 325 1.04 -22.08 -6.33
N ALA A 326 1.73 -20.94 -6.29
CA ALA A 326 2.97 -20.73 -7.05
C ALA A 326 4.21 -21.19 -6.28
N ASP A 327 5.31 -21.36 -6.99
CA ASP A 327 6.65 -21.64 -6.45
C ASP A 327 7.60 -20.46 -6.66
N TYR A 328 7.33 -19.59 -7.64
CA TYR A 328 8.08 -18.36 -7.91
C TYR A 328 7.19 -17.30 -8.54
N PHE A 329 7.63 -16.06 -8.46
CA PHE A 329 6.93 -14.89 -8.97
C PHE A 329 7.70 -14.25 -10.13
N ILE A 330 6.99 -13.79 -11.17
CA ILE A 330 7.54 -12.98 -12.25
C ILE A 330 6.71 -11.70 -12.38
N GLY A 331 7.35 -10.54 -12.31
CA GLY A 331 6.61 -9.28 -12.41
C GLY A 331 7.48 -8.05 -12.66
N LYS A 332 6.84 -6.89 -12.62
CA LYS A 332 7.55 -5.62 -12.59
C LYS A 332 8.13 -5.37 -11.18
N PRO A 333 9.13 -4.52 -11.02
CA PRO A 333 9.71 -4.21 -9.71
C PRO A 333 8.85 -3.24 -8.87
N GLY A 334 7.53 -3.48 -8.81
CA GLY A 334 6.62 -2.71 -7.98
C GLY A 334 6.78 -3.08 -6.49
N PRO A 335 6.81 -2.10 -5.56
CA PRO A 335 7.08 -2.35 -4.14
C PRO A 335 6.04 -3.27 -3.51
N GLY A 336 4.76 -3.08 -3.81
CA GLY A 336 3.68 -3.93 -3.31
C GLY A 336 3.82 -5.38 -3.78
N SER A 337 3.90 -5.62 -5.09
CA SER A 337 3.96 -6.99 -5.64
C SER A 337 5.19 -7.77 -5.19
N ILE A 338 6.36 -7.10 -5.07
CA ILE A 338 7.57 -7.73 -4.52
C ILE A 338 7.33 -8.11 -3.05
N SER A 339 6.82 -7.17 -2.25
CA SER A 339 6.59 -7.41 -0.82
C SER A 339 5.54 -8.50 -0.57
N GLU A 340 4.48 -8.55 -1.38
CA GLU A 340 3.46 -9.61 -1.37
C GLU A 340 4.09 -10.98 -1.69
N ALA A 341 4.86 -11.06 -2.78
CA ALA A 341 5.51 -12.30 -3.19
C ALA A 341 6.51 -12.80 -2.15
N VAL A 342 7.36 -11.90 -1.63
CA VAL A 342 8.36 -12.24 -0.61
C VAL A 342 7.69 -12.66 0.71
N PHE A 343 6.61 -11.97 1.13
CA PHE A 343 5.81 -12.37 2.29
C PHE A 343 5.24 -13.78 2.13
N MET A 344 4.77 -14.12 0.92
CA MET A 344 4.30 -15.46 0.56
C MET A 344 5.46 -16.44 0.26
N ARG A 345 6.69 -16.04 0.57
CA ARG A 345 7.90 -16.85 0.43
C ARG A 345 8.20 -17.27 -1.01
N LEU A 346 7.80 -16.47 -2.00
CA LEU A 346 8.08 -16.71 -3.40
C LEU A 346 9.35 -15.98 -3.81
N PRO A 347 10.39 -16.69 -4.29
CA PRO A 347 11.49 -16.05 -5.00
C PRO A 347 10.98 -15.26 -6.19
N VAL A 348 11.54 -14.06 -6.42
CA VAL A 348 11.03 -13.14 -7.43
C VAL A 348 11.96 -13.05 -8.65
N ILE A 349 11.38 -12.91 -9.84
CA ILE A 349 12.07 -12.52 -11.08
C ILE A 349 11.48 -11.19 -11.52
N VAL A 350 12.27 -10.14 -11.50
CA VAL A 350 11.86 -8.80 -11.91
C VAL A 350 12.83 -8.25 -12.96
N ASN A 351 12.45 -7.18 -13.66
CA ASN A 351 13.37 -6.51 -14.58
C ASN A 351 13.69 -5.08 -14.12
N CYS A 352 14.89 -4.61 -14.47
CA CYS A 352 15.30 -3.22 -14.29
C CYS A 352 16.07 -2.74 -15.52
N ASN A 353 15.54 -1.72 -16.20
CA ASN A 353 16.16 -1.14 -17.39
C ASN A 353 15.71 0.32 -17.58
N ALA A 354 16.03 0.91 -18.73
CA ALA A 354 15.67 2.29 -19.05
C ALA A 354 14.14 2.57 -19.02
N TRP A 355 13.31 1.54 -19.22
CA TRP A 355 11.85 1.61 -19.18
C TRP A 355 11.28 1.45 -17.75
N THR A 356 12.11 1.08 -16.78
CA THR A 356 11.69 0.99 -15.38
C THR A 356 11.51 2.40 -14.81
N LEU A 357 10.37 2.63 -14.17
CA LEU A 357 10.08 3.92 -13.53
C LEU A 357 11.19 4.27 -12.52
N PRO A 358 11.62 5.53 -12.44
CA PRO A 358 12.70 5.94 -11.55
C PRO A 358 12.51 5.49 -10.11
N GLN A 359 11.29 5.63 -9.56
CA GLN A 359 10.95 5.23 -8.20
C GLN A 359 10.97 3.70 -7.98
N GLU A 360 10.79 2.91 -9.04
CA GLU A 360 10.80 1.45 -8.95
C GLU A 360 12.20 0.85 -9.13
N ARG A 361 13.21 1.63 -9.56
CA ARG A 361 14.57 1.10 -9.83
C ARG A 361 15.26 0.57 -8.59
N TYR A 362 15.11 1.26 -7.46
CA TYR A 362 15.71 0.78 -6.23
C TYR A 362 15.08 -0.54 -5.74
N ASN A 363 13.81 -0.79 -6.05
CA ASN A 363 13.16 -2.04 -5.67
C ASN A 363 13.87 -3.26 -6.30
N ALA A 364 14.39 -3.11 -7.52
CA ALA A 364 15.20 -4.14 -8.16
C ALA A 364 16.59 -4.28 -7.49
N VAL A 365 17.19 -3.17 -7.04
CA VAL A 365 18.43 -3.20 -6.24
C VAL A 365 18.16 -3.95 -4.93
N TRP A 366 17.09 -3.62 -4.24
CA TRP A 366 16.67 -4.26 -3.00
C TRP A 366 16.50 -5.79 -3.16
N VAL A 367 15.91 -6.26 -4.27
CA VAL A 367 15.79 -7.70 -4.56
C VAL A 367 17.14 -8.39 -4.57
N ARG A 368 18.17 -7.74 -5.17
CA ARG A 368 19.55 -8.27 -5.18
C ARG A 368 20.18 -8.23 -3.79
N GLU A 369 20.06 -7.10 -3.09
CA GLU A 369 20.64 -6.89 -1.76
C GLU A 369 20.07 -7.88 -0.74
N GLN A 370 18.76 -8.14 -0.81
CA GLN A 370 18.11 -9.11 0.09
C GLN A 370 18.27 -10.55 -0.35
N GLY A 371 18.80 -10.81 -1.55
CA GLY A 371 18.96 -12.16 -2.06
C GLY A 371 17.66 -12.93 -2.23
N VAL A 372 16.54 -12.22 -2.55
CA VAL A 372 15.20 -12.83 -2.63
C VAL A 372 14.81 -13.21 -4.07
N GLY A 373 15.72 -13.04 -5.03
CA GLY A 373 15.40 -13.39 -6.42
C GLY A 373 16.40 -12.87 -7.44
N ILE A 374 15.96 -12.85 -8.70
CA ILE A 374 16.78 -12.52 -9.88
C ILE A 374 16.26 -11.23 -10.52
N VAL A 375 17.19 -10.34 -10.86
CA VAL A 375 16.88 -9.09 -11.58
C VAL A 375 17.46 -9.18 -12.99
N LEU A 376 16.59 -9.05 -13.99
CA LEU A 376 16.92 -9.10 -15.41
C LEU A 376 17.01 -7.69 -16.00
N ASP A 377 17.80 -7.52 -17.05
CA ASP A 377 17.74 -6.32 -17.88
C ASP A 377 16.46 -6.31 -18.74
N ASN A 378 16.03 -7.48 -19.19
CA ASN A 378 14.79 -7.66 -19.94
C ASN A 378 14.29 -9.11 -19.86
N PHE A 379 13.00 -9.34 -20.09
CA PHE A 379 12.39 -10.67 -20.04
C PHE A 379 12.74 -11.58 -21.24
N ARG A 380 13.61 -11.16 -22.17
CA ARG A 380 14.17 -12.08 -23.16
C ARG A 380 14.99 -13.20 -22.49
N GLN A 381 15.54 -12.91 -21.32
CA GLN A 381 16.35 -13.83 -20.52
C GLN A 381 15.53 -14.65 -19.52
N VAL A 382 14.19 -14.52 -19.51
CA VAL A 382 13.33 -15.10 -18.47
C VAL A 382 13.47 -16.62 -18.36
N ARG A 383 13.69 -17.33 -19.47
CA ARG A 383 13.91 -18.77 -19.47
C ARG A 383 15.13 -19.14 -18.64
N ARG A 384 16.27 -18.52 -18.96
CA ARG A 384 17.52 -18.76 -18.22
C ARG A 384 17.37 -18.42 -16.73
N ALA A 385 16.65 -17.33 -16.42
CA ALA A 385 16.40 -16.95 -15.03
C ALA A 385 15.52 -17.96 -14.28
N VAL A 386 14.48 -18.50 -14.92
CA VAL A 386 13.63 -19.54 -14.32
C VAL A 386 14.44 -20.83 -14.13
N ASP A 387 15.25 -21.24 -15.11
CA ASP A 387 16.10 -22.42 -15.02
C ASP A 387 17.09 -22.25 -13.85
N GLN A 388 17.78 -21.11 -13.75
CA GLN A 388 18.71 -20.80 -12.66
C GLN A 388 17.98 -20.75 -11.30
N LEU A 389 16.81 -20.11 -11.22
CA LEU A 389 16.04 -19.99 -9.98
C LEU A 389 15.61 -21.36 -9.46
N LEU A 390 15.23 -22.28 -10.36
CA LEU A 390 14.74 -23.62 -10.01
C LEU A 390 15.87 -24.63 -9.76
N GLU A 391 17.15 -24.26 -9.92
CA GLU A 391 18.28 -25.06 -9.43
C GLU A 391 18.13 -25.29 -7.92
N PRO A 392 18.20 -26.53 -7.42
CA PRO A 392 17.84 -26.84 -6.04
C PRO A 392 18.55 -25.99 -4.99
N ALA A 393 19.86 -25.77 -5.14
CA ALA A 393 20.64 -24.94 -4.21
C ALA A 393 20.24 -23.45 -4.29
N THR A 394 20.04 -22.93 -5.50
CA THR A 394 19.62 -21.54 -5.74
C THR A 394 18.22 -21.30 -5.19
N TYR A 395 17.30 -22.22 -5.47
CA TYR A 395 15.93 -22.13 -4.97
C TYR A 395 15.88 -22.13 -3.44
N ALA A 396 16.60 -23.06 -2.80
CA ALA A 396 16.68 -23.13 -1.34
C ALA A 396 17.26 -21.83 -0.75
N ALA A 397 18.31 -21.28 -1.35
CA ALA A 397 18.91 -20.02 -0.88
C ALA A 397 17.92 -18.85 -0.97
N PHE A 398 17.22 -18.67 -2.09
CA PHE A 398 16.21 -17.62 -2.23
C PHE A 398 15.02 -17.83 -1.28
N ARG A 399 14.56 -19.06 -1.11
CA ARG A 399 13.49 -19.38 -0.14
C ARG A 399 13.89 -18.99 1.28
N THR A 400 15.07 -19.39 1.71
CA THR A 400 15.63 -19.00 3.03
C THR A 400 15.71 -17.48 3.17
N ALA A 401 16.13 -16.78 2.12
CA ALA A 401 16.18 -15.31 2.14
C ALA A 401 14.78 -14.67 2.24
N THR A 402 13.78 -15.21 1.53
CA THR A 402 12.39 -14.74 1.68
C THR A 402 11.81 -15.00 3.06
N GLU A 403 12.17 -16.12 3.70
CA GLU A 403 11.72 -16.47 5.07
C GLU A 403 12.26 -15.55 6.15
N ARG A 404 13.42 -14.92 5.91
CA ARG A 404 13.99 -13.91 6.82
C ARG A 404 13.27 -12.57 6.75
N GLN A 405 12.53 -12.31 5.66
CA GLN A 405 11.77 -11.07 5.47
C GLN A 405 10.44 -11.16 6.19
N GLN A 406 10.40 -10.72 7.42
CA GLN A 406 9.14 -10.59 8.16
C GLN A 406 8.50 -9.24 7.84
N ASN A 407 7.20 -9.24 7.59
CA ASN A 407 6.45 -8.02 7.34
C ASN A 407 5.13 -8.05 8.13
N ARG A 408 5.02 -7.14 9.10
CA ARG A 408 3.79 -6.89 9.88
C ARG A 408 3.40 -5.41 9.85
N ALA A 409 3.93 -4.66 8.90
CA ALA A 409 3.82 -3.20 8.84
C ALA A 409 2.37 -2.70 8.96
N VAL A 410 1.39 -3.38 8.35
CA VAL A 410 -0.02 -2.97 8.41
C VAL A 410 -0.59 -2.95 9.83
N PHE A 411 -0.05 -3.79 10.74
CA PHE A 411 -0.43 -3.85 12.16
C PHE A 411 0.46 -2.96 13.04
N GLU A 412 1.73 -2.76 12.67
CA GLU A 412 2.68 -1.92 13.41
C GLU A 412 2.40 -0.43 13.22
N ILE A 413 1.96 -0.03 12.03
CA ILE A 413 1.73 1.38 11.69
C ILE A 413 0.69 2.03 12.60
N PRO A 414 -0.47 1.44 12.94
CA PRO A 414 -1.41 2.01 13.89
C PRO A 414 -0.77 2.35 15.24
N GLU A 415 0.04 1.45 15.80
CA GLU A 415 0.77 1.67 17.06
C GLU A 415 1.79 2.81 16.95
N LEU A 416 2.48 2.90 15.80
CA LEU A 416 3.41 4.01 15.54
C LEU A 416 2.69 5.35 15.45
N LEU A 417 1.47 5.39 14.88
CA LEU A 417 0.64 6.59 14.81
C LEU A 417 0.15 7.02 16.19
N GLU A 418 -0.28 6.09 17.04
CA GLU A 418 -0.64 6.34 18.44
C GLU A 418 0.55 6.91 19.23
N ARG A 419 1.75 6.37 19.04
CA ARG A 419 2.97 6.91 19.66
C ARG A 419 3.28 8.35 19.22
N VAL A 420 3.07 8.67 17.93
CA VAL A 420 3.21 10.06 17.46
C VAL A 420 2.23 10.98 18.16
N MET A 421 0.99 10.54 18.36
CA MET A 421 -0.04 11.32 19.05
C MET A 421 0.22 11.45 20.56
N GLY A 422 0.65 10.37 21.23
CA GLY A 422 0.99 10.40 22.65
C GLY A 422 2.21 11.30 22.99
N GLY A 423 3.15 11.45 22.05
CA GLY A 423 4.28 12.36 22.17
C GLY A 423 3.92 13.86 22.03
N THR A 424 2.73 14.17 21.49
CA THR A 424 2.23 15.55 21.34
C THR A 424 1.45 16.05 22.56
N ASP A 425 1.04 15.14 23.45
CA ASP A 425 0.26 15.50 24.68
C ASP A 425 1.17 15.93 25.86
N VAL A 426 2.50 15.98 25.69
CA VAL A 426 3.50 16.34 26.73
C VAL A 426 4.15 17.72 26.46
N GLY A 427 3.48 18.60 25.68
CA GLY A 427 3.97 19.95 25.36
C GLY A 427 3.11 21.06 25.98
#